data_3126949f6ba9a8ec11cdce1b011887da
#
_entry.id   3126949f6ba9a8ec11cdce1b011887da
#
_cell.length_a   1.000
_cell.length_b   1.000
_cell.length_c   1.000
_cell.angle_alpha   90.00
_cell.angle_beta   90.00
_cell.angle_gamma   90.00
#
_symmetry.space_group_name_H-M   'P 1'
#
loop_
_entity.id
_entity.type
_entity.pdbx_description
1 polymer ?
#
loop_
_entity_poly.entity_id
_entity_poly.type
_entity_poly.pdbx_seq_one_letter_code
_entity_poly.pdbx_strand_id
1 'polypeptide(L)'
;MWNKATDPEESFRDKAIWWSAGIVIAGAIAIGVYYRYYSPVPAPPPQQAAAPQPAAPPVPAIQHPIPPAAEQQAQQTPLPTLDQSDPVVRDSLSGLIGQPALEKFLVPHRIIRDVVVTVDNLPRRKVAAELRPLQPTPGETAVDQQGSTTILSQQNYARYAALMEVVRSVDPKALAAIYFRLYPLFQQAYENLGYPGKYFNDRMVQAIDSLLATPDVQGPIDLVRPKVFYQFADPRLEALPAGQKLLIRMGPQNAGIIKQKLQQFRAAITAQPPQMSPAPQAAPPQPGNPGAQGSSGAQASPLPQGTQATPAGPPPQTEAPRPPL
;
A
#
# COMPACT_ATOMS: atom_id res chain seq x y z
N MET A 1 -13.74 77.94 -60.57
CA MET A 1 -14.40 76.89 -61.35
C MET A 1 -13.37 76.19 -62.20
N TRP A 2 -12.87 75.06 -61.75
CA TRP A 2 -12.02 74.22 -62.55
C TRP A 2 -12.63 72.82 -62.68
N ASN A 3 -13.05 72.55 -63.88
CA ASN A 3 -13.64 71.27 -64.27
C ASN A 3 -12.51 70.23 -64.51
N LYS A 4 -12.44 69.26 -63.71
CA LYS A 4 -11.41 68.15 -63.87
C LYS A 4 -12.07 67.15 -64.82
N ALA A 5 -11.61 67.19 -66.09
CA ALA A 5 -11.95 66.20 -67.09
C ALA A 5 -11.31 64.86 -66.64
N THR A 6 -12.14 63.88 -66.45
CA THR A 6 -11.70 62.47 -66.18
C THR A 6 -11.18 61.88 -67.46
N ASP A 7 -9.91 61.46 -67.44
CA ASP A 7 -9.20 60.83 -68.51
C ASP A 7 -9.82 59.46 -68.87
N PRO A 8 -10.18 59.21 -70.11
CA PRO A 8 -10.84 57.95 -70.51
C PRO A 8 -9.92 56.67 -70.38
N GLU A 9 -8.62 56.88 -70.25
CA GLU A 9 -7.68 55.75 -70.11
C GLU A 9 -7.68 55.10 -68.71
N GLU A 10 -7.98 55.82 -67.64
CA GLU A 10 -8.08 55.25 -66.29
C GLU A 10 -9.27 54.28 -66.16
N SER A 11 -10.35 54.55 -66.85
CA SER A 11 -11.57 53.69 -66.83
C SER A 11 -11.39 52.35 -67.51
N PHE A 12 -10.49 52.24 -68.51
CA PHE A 12 -10.20 50.97 -69.16
C PHE A 12 -9.24 50.07 -68.38
N ARG A 13 -8.29 50.65 -67.69
CA ARG A 13 -7.33 49.89 -66.86
C ARG A 13 -8.04 49.30 -65.65
N ASP A 14 -8.92 50.00 -65.01
CA ASP A 14 -9.67 49.51 -63.87
C ASP A 14 -10.62 48.36 -64.25
N LYS A 15 -11.30 48.47 -65.39
CA LYS A 15 -12.13 47.36 -65.90
C LYS A 15 -11.33 46.14 -66.27
N ALA A 16 -10.13 46.28 -66.81
CA ALA A 16 -9.26 45.16 -67.17
C ALA A 16 -8.77 44.43 -65.91
N ILE A 17 -8.48 45.14 -64.85
CA ILE A 17 -8.08 44.55 -63.53
C ILE A 17 -9.24 43.74 -62.91
N TRP A 18 -10.45 44.26 -62.95
CA TRP A 18 -11.63 43.54 -62.43
C TRP A 18 -11.97 42.30 -63.25
N TRP A 19 -11.80 42.32 -64.58
CA TRP A 19 -12.01 41.18 -65.45
C TRP A 19 -10.94 40.11 -65.23
N SER A 20 -9.69 40.46 -65.03
CA SER A 20 -8.63 39.52 -64.73
C SER A 20 -8.80 38.85 -63.33
N ALA A 21 -9.23 39.61 -62.32
CA ALA A 21 -9.54 39.05 -61.00
C ALA A 21 -10.75 38.06 -61.06
N GLY A 22 -11.79 38.37 -61.86
CA GLY A 22 -12.91 37.48 -62.09
C GLY A 22 -12.53 36.16 -62.73
N ILE A 23 -11.64 36.18 -63.72
CA ILE A 23 -11.13 34.94 -64.39
C ILE A 23 -10.31 34.07 -63.43
N VAL A 24 -9.48 34.68 -62.60
CA VAL A 24 -8.70 33.95 -61.61
C VAL A 24 -9.57 33.29 -60.56
N ILE A 25 -10.60 33.98 -60.07
CA ILE A 25 -11.56 33.44 -59.11
C ILE A 25 -12.36 32.29 -59.75
N ALA A 26 -12.86 32.48 -60.97
CA ALA A 26 -13.60 31.45 -61.71
C ALA A 26 -12.71 30.19 -61.98
N GLY A 27 -11.44 30.42 -62.31
CA GLY A 27 -10.43 29.34 -62.46
C GLY A 27 -10.19 28.57 -61.16
N ALA A 28 -10.06 29.29 -60.06
CA ALA A 28 -9.86 28.65 -58.75
C ALA A 28 -11.11 27.85 -58.32
N ILE A 29 -12.29 28.37 -58.58
CA ILE A 29 -13.54 27.63 -58.31
C ILE A 29 -13.68 26.39 -59.19
N ALA A 30 -13.36 26.46 -60.47
CA ALA A 30 -13.40 25.37 -61.41
C ALA A 30 -12.37 24.26 -61.02
N ILE A 31 -11.15 24.65 -60.60
CA ILE A 31 -10.16 23.76 -60.07
C ILE A 31 -10.63 23.11 -58.75
N GLY A 32 -11.22 23.87 -57.85
CA GLY A 32 -11.77 23.35 -56.58
C GLY A 32 -12.88 22.34 -56.82
N VAL A 33 -13.83 22.65 -57.77
CA VAL A 33 -14.90 21.75 -58.18
C VAL A 33 -14.34 20.48 -58.83
N TYR A 34 -13.35 20.62 -59.70
CA TYR A 34 -12.68 19.50 -60.35
C TYR A 34 -12.06 18.56 -59.30
N TYR A 35 -11.26 19.08 -58.38
CA TYR A 35 -10.69 18.27 -57.29
C TYR A 35 -11.76 17.68 -56.35
N ARG A 36 -12.87 18.35 -56.14
CA ARG A 36 -13.95 17.85 -55.30
C ARG A 36 -14.74 16.71 -55.92
N TYR A 37 -14.91 16.72 -57.25
CA TYR A 37 -15.78 15.75 -57.94
C TYR A 37 -15.01 14.67 -58.73
N TYR A 38 -13.77 14.97 -59.19
CA TYR A 38 -13.00 14.11 -60.06
C TYR A 38 -11.74 13.54 -59.41
N SER A 39 -11.34 13.99 -58.20
CA SER A 39 -10.25 13.30 -57.51
C SER A 39 -10.72 11.89 -57.11
N PRO A 40 -10.01 10.87 -57.55
CA PRO A 40 -10.32 9.49 -57.06
C PRO A 40 -10.17 9.52 -55.54
N VAL A 41 -11.20 9.05 -54.83
CA VAL A 41 -11.14 8.81 -53.38
C VAL A 41 -9.90 7.91 -53.16
N PRO A 42 -8.90 8.33 -52.38
CA PRO A 42 -7.79 7.43 -52.04
C PRO A 42 -8.36 6.14 -51.52
N ALA A 43 -7.98 5.01 -52.14
CA ALA A 43 -8.32 3.72 -51.61
C ALA A 43 -7.95 3.68 -50.10
N PRO A 44 -8.84 3.21 -49.21
CA PRO A 44 -8.44 3.08 -47.81
C PRO A 44 -7.13 2.32 -47.73
N PRO A 45 -6.15 2.78 -46.96
CA PRO A 45 -4.90 2.05 -46.82
C PRO A 45 -5.24 0.60 -46.45
N PRO A 46 -4.55 -0.39 -47.04
CA PRO A 46 -4.78 -1.78 -46.70
C PRO A 46 -4.76 -1.86 -45.18
N GLN A 47 -5.85 -2.35 -44.56
CA GLN A 47 -5.90 -2.61 -43.13
C GLN A 47 -4.73 -3.56 -42.86
N GLN A 48 -3.59 -2.99 -42.45
CA GLN A 48 -2.56 -3.79 -41.83
C GLN A 48 -3.25 -4.54 -40.71
N ALA A 49 -3.31 -5.86 -40.83
CA ALA A 49 -3.74 -6.71 -39.72
C ALA A 49 -3.03 -6.16 -38.48
N ALA A 50 -3.81 -5.67 -37.52
CA ALA A 50 -3.25 -5.08 -36.30
C ALA A 50 -2.22 -6.08 -35.79
N ALA A 51 -0.94 -5.67 -35.80
CA ALA A 51 0.10 -6.46 -35.19
C ALA A 51 -0.41 -6.83 -33.80
N PRO A 52 -0.28 -8.08 -33.35
CA PRO A 52 -0.73 -8.46 -32.01
C PRO A 52 -0.20 -7.41 -31.04
N GLN A 53 -1.10 -6.67 -30.40
CA GLN A 53 -0.70 -5.73 -29.36
C GLN A 53 0.16 -6.53 -28.37
N PRO A 54 1.38 -6.06 -28.04
CA PRO A 54 2.14 -6.72 -27.01
C PRO A 54 1.22 -6.94 -25.82
N ALA A 55 1.08 -8.20 -25.41
CA ALA A 55 0.26 -8.52 -24.23
C ALA A 55 0.68 -7.59 -23.11
N ALA A 56 -0.27 -6.88 -22.51
CA ALA A 56 0.02 -6.03 -21.36
C ALA A 56 0.84 -6.85 -20.34
N PRO A 57 1.90 -6.30 -19.75
CA PRO A 57 2.70 -7.04 -18.78
C PRO A 57 1.76 -7.69 -17.77
N PRO A 58 1.95 -8.97 -17.43
CA PRO A 58 1.08 -9.64 -16.48
C PRO A 58 1.04 -8.81 -15.19
N VAL A 59 -0.18 -8.49 -14.73
CA VAL A 59 -0.39 -7.82 -13.44
C VAL A 59 0.29 -8.69 -12.37
N PRO A 60 1.18 -8.15 -11.54
CA PRO A 60 1.83 -8.94 -10.51
C PRO A 60 0.80 -9.65 -9.64
N ALA A 61 0.99 -10.95 -9.41
CA ALA A 61 0.10 -11.71 -8.55
C ALA A 61 0.12 -11.09 -7.13
N ILE A 62 -1.08 -10.93 -6.55
CA ILE A 62 -1.24 -10.46 -5.15
C ILE A 62 -0.64 -11.54 -4.24
N GLN A 63 0.33 -11.17 -3.41
CA GLN A 63 1.04 -12.08 -2.51
C GLN A 63 0.35 -12.18 -1.13
N HIS A 64 -0.21 -11.08 -0.67
CA HIS A 64 -0.84 -10.96 0.65
C HIS A 64 -2.23 -10.33 0.52
N PRO A 65 -3.25 -11.09 0.03
CA PRO A 65 -4.61 -10.57 -0.05
C PRO A 65 -5.13 -10.27 1.36
N ILE A 66 -5.92 -9.20 1.50
CA ILE A 66 -6.63 -8.95 2.76
C ILE A 66 -7.74 -10.00 2.95
N PRO A 67 -8.10 -10.33 4.21
CA PRO A 67 -9.15 -11.30 4.47
C PRO A 67 -10.50 -10.88 3.87
N PRO A 68 -11.26 -11.79 3.22
CA PRO A 68 -12.56 -11.46 2.62
C PRO A 68 -13.57 -10.86 3.61
N ALA A 69 -13.51 -11.28 4.88
CA ALA A 69 -14.34 -10.70 5.94
C ALA A 69 -14.04 -9.22 6.18
N ALA A 70 -12.78 -8.80 6.01
CA ALA A 70 -12.37 -7.41 6.13
C ALA A 70 -12.86 -6.57 4.94
N GLU A 71 -12.86 -7.13 3.74
CA GLU A 71 -13.45 -6.50 2.54
C GLU A 71 -14.96 -6.29 2.70
N GLN A 72 -15.67 -7.29 3.21
CA GLN A 72 -17.09 -7.21 3.50
C GLN A 72 -17.42 -6.14 4.56
N GLN A 73 -16.62 -6.05 5.62
CA GLN A 73 -16.77 -5.02 6.64
C GLN A 73 -16.56 -3.60 6.09
N ALA A 74 -15.57 -3.42 5.22
CA ALA A 74 -15.32 -2.14 4.57
C ALA A 74 -16.49 -1.72 3.65
N GLN A 75 -17.19 -2.69 3.04
CA GLN A 75 -18.36 -2.44 2.20
C GLN A 75 -19.63 -2.12 2.99
N GLN A 76 -19.80 -2.69 4.20
CA GLN A 76 -20.98 -2.48 5.05
C GLN A 76 -21.06 -1.09 5.69
N THR A 77 -19.94 -0.43 5.91
CA THR A 77 -19.89 0.93 6.47
C THR A 77 -19.36 1.89 5.40
N PRO A 78 -20.19 2.79 4.87
CA PRO A 78 -19.73 3.75 3.87
C PRO A 78 -18.52 4.53 4.36
N LEU A 79 -17.44 4.49 3.60
CA LEU A 79 -16.25 5.29 3.85
C LEU A 79 -16.39 6.65 3.17
N PRO A 80 -15.83 7.72 3.76
CA PRO A 80 -15.76 9.02 3.10
C PRO A 80 -14.81 8.93 1.90
N THR A 81 -14.82 9.97 1.06
CA THR A 81 -13.79 10.11 0.02
C THR A 81 -12.40 10.24 0.65
N LEU A 82 -11.35 9.89 -0.08
CA LEU A 82 -9.96 9.97 0.40
C LEU A 82 -9.60 11.38 0.93
N ASP A 83 -10.13 12.44 0.30
CA ASP A 83 -9.87 13.83 0.73
C ASP A 83 -10.63 14.22 2.00
N GLN A 84 -11.67 13.50 2.35
CA GLN A 84 -12.49 13.71 3.55
C GLN A 84 -12.26 12.65 4.63
N SER A 85 -11.20 11.82 4.49
CA SER A 85 -10.97 10.67 5.36
C SER A 85 -10.36 11.03 6.73
N ASP A 86 -9.70 12.17 6.87
CA ASP A 86 -8.95 12.53 8.07
C ASP A 86 -9.77 12.46 9.38
N PRO A 87 -11.05 12.93 9.46
CA PRO A 87 -11.85 12.81 10.68
C PRO A 87 -12.06 11.35 11.10
N VAL A 88 -12.45 10.48 10.16
CA VAL A 88 -12.71 9.05 10.44
C VAL A 88 -11.43 8.32 10.86
N VAL A 89 -10.30 8.66 10.26
CA VAL A 89 -8.99 8.11 10.66
C VAL A 89 -8.64 8.56 12.08
N ARG A 90 -8.79 9.84 12.38
CA ARG A 90 -8.51 10.39 13.73
C ARG A 90 -9.41 9.77 14.78
N ASP A 91 -10.70 9.62 14.53
CA ASP A 91 -11.63 8.98 15.45
C ASP A 91 -11.23 7.52 15.73
N SER A 92 -10.89 6.77 14.67
CA SER A 92 -10.43 5.39 14.81
C SER A 92 -9.13 5.27 15.61
N LEU A 93 -8.19 6.16 15.38
CA LEU A 93 -6.90 6.19 16.10
C LEU A 93 -7.06 6.72 17.53
N SER A 94 -7.96 7.68 17.78
CA SER A 94 -8.20 8.20 19.14
C SER A 94 -8.68 7.10 20.08
N GLY A 95 -9.49 6.17 19.59
CA GLY A 95 -9.92 4.99 20.32
C GLY A 95 -8.77 4.02 20.63
N LEU A 96 -7.70 4.02 19.83
CA LEU A 96 -6.55 3.12 19.99
C LEU A 96 -5.46 3.68 20.92
N ILE A 97 -5.12 4.96 20.75
CA ILE A 97 -3.97 5.59 21.43
C ILE A 97 -4.35 6.74 22.36
N GLY A 98 -5.61 7.12 22.38
CA GLY A 98 -6.12 8.28 23.13
C GLY A 98 -5.90 9.62 22.42
N GLN A 99 -6.80 10.57 22.69
CA GLN A 99 -6.78 11.90 22.09
C GLN A 99 -5.49 12.68 22.35
N PRO A 100 -4.90 12.70 23.58
CA PRO A 100 -3.68 13.43 23.85
C PRO A 100 -2.47 12.93 23.03
N ALA A 101 -2.33 11.62 22.84
CA ALA A 101 -1.27 11.05 22.04
C ALA A 101 -1.46 11.37 20.55
N LEU A 102 -2.71 11.30 20.09
CA LEU A 102 -3.05 11.65 18.72
C LEU A 102 -2.66 13.11 18.39
N GLU A 103 -3.06 14.05 19.21
CA GLU A 103 -2.74 15.49 19.01
C GLU A 103 -1.26 15.78 19.08
N LYS A 104 -0.54 15.08 19.94
CA LYS A 104 0.90 15.25 20.10
C LYS A 104 1.72 14.71 18.93
N PHE A 105 1.32 13.60 18.36
CA PHE A 105 2.18 12.86 17.43
C PHE A 105 1.67 12.83 16.00
N LEU A 106 0.36 12.97 15.75
CA LEU A 106 -0.20 12.86 14.40
C LEU A 106 -0.21 14.22 13.69
N VAL A 107 0.17 14.23 12.42
CA VAL A 107 -0.12 15.35 11.51
C VAL A 107 -1.60 15.24 11.13
N PRO A 108 -2.44 16.27 11.40
CA PRO A 108 -3.90 16.10 11.39
C PRO A 108 -4.55 16.13 10.01
N HIS A 109 -3.80 16.17 8.94
CA HIS A 109 -4.28 16.28 7.56
C HIS A 109 -3.55 15.31 6.63
N ARG A 110 -4.24 14.87 5.57
CA ARG A 110 -3.73 13.96 4.54
C ARG A 110 -3.19 12.64 5.10
N ILE A 111 -3.72 12.18 6.23
CA ILE A 111 -3.16 11.08 7.03
C ILE A 111 -2.95 9.83 6.19
N ILE A 112 -3.98 9.37 5.46
CA ILE A 112 -3.89 8.17 4.60
C ILE A 112 -2.79 8.34 3.53
N ARG A 113 -2.76 9.48 2.84
CA ARG A 113 -1.78 9.73 1.78
C ARG A 113 -0.35 9.73 2.32
N ASP A 114 -0.14 10.39 3.45
CA ASP A 114 1.18 10.52 4.06
C ASP A 114 1.66 9.18 4.66
N VAL A 115 0.75 8.35 5.18
CA VAL A 115 1.06 6.96 5.56
C VAL A 115 1.49 6.15 4.35
N VAL A 116 0.74 6.20 3.24
CA VAL A 116 1.07 5.46 2.00
C VAL A 116 2.43 5.87 1.44
N VAL A 117 2.69 7.18 1.35
CA VAL A 117 3.99 7.71 0.91
C VAL A 117 5.11 7.25 1.84
N THR A 118 4.89 7.29 3.15
CA THR A 118 5.88 6.84 4.13
C THR A 118 6.18 5.35 3.97
N VAL A 119 5.16 4.51 3.92
CA VAL A 119 5.30 3.05 3.72
C VAL A 119 6.05 2.75 2.42
N ASP A 120 5.72 3.45 1.32
CA ASP A 120 6.39 3.27 0.04
C ASP A 120 7.87 3.67 0.10
N ASN A 121 8.23 4.65 0.93
CA ASN A 121 9.59 5.17 1.03
C ASN A 121 10.47 4.47 2.07
N LEU A 122 9.90 3.82 3.10
CA LEU A 122 10.70 3.16 4.16
C LEU A 122 11.75 2.17 3.64
N PRO A 123 11.46 1.32 2.62
CA PRO A 123 12.47 0.43 2.03
C PRO A 123 13.45 1.13 1.10
N ARG A 124 13.27 2.42 0.80
CA ARG A 124 14.13 3.21 -0.08
C ARG A 124 15.24 3.90 0.72
N ARG A 125 16.25 4.41 0.03
CA ARG A 125 17.36 5.14 0.65
C ARG A 125 16.96 6.50 1.24
N LYS A 126 15.89 7.13 0.73
CA LYS A 126 15.42 8.46 1.15
C LYS A 126 13.92 8.41 1.43
N VAL A 127 13.49 9.15 2.44
CA VAL A 127 12.08 9.39 2.76
C VAL A 127 11.78 10.86 2.47
N ALA A 128 10.60 11.12 1.89
CA ALA A 128 10.07 12.47 1.77
C ALA A 128 9.67 12.98 3.16
N ALA A 129 10.58 13.67 3.82
CA ALA A 129 10.38 14.12 5.22
C ALA A 129 9.19 15.07 5.40
N GLU A 130 8.76 15.74 4.33
CA GLU A 130 7.62 16.66 4.31
C GLU A 130 6.27 15.94 4.27
N LEU A 131 6.27 14.67 3.81
CA LEU A 131 5.07 13.84 3.65
C LEU A 131 5.05 12.73 4.71
N ARG A 132 5.20 13.11 5.97
CA ARG A 132 5.18 12.16 7.09
C ARG A 132 3.87 12.29 7.88
N PRO A 133 3.27 11.19 8.31
CA PRO A 133 2.04 11.22 9.10
C PRO A 133 2.28 11.61 10.57
N LEU A 134 3.54 11.58 11.02
CA LEU A 134 3.91 11.88 12.41
C LEU A 134 4.68 13.18 12.52
N GLN A 135 4.43 13.89 13.61
CA GLN A 135 5.20 15.07 13.99
C GLN A 135 6.69 14.71 14.19
N PRO A 136 7.62 15.60 13.84
CA PRO A 136 9.04 15.37 14.09
C PRO A 136 9.31 15.24 15.59
N THR A 137 10.24 14.35 15.95
CA THR A 137 10.75 14.29 17.31
C THR A 137 11.43 15.61 17.66
N PRO A 138 11.06 16.26 18.77
CA PRO A 138 11.61 17.56 19.14
C PRO A 138 13.13 17.54 19.34
N GLY A 139 13.77 18.66 19.07
CA GLY A 139 15.20 18.88 19.26
C GLY A 139 16.07 18.31 18.13
N GLU A 140 17.35 18.63 18.16
CA GLU A 140 18.34 18.12 17.22
C GLU A 140 18.83 16.71 17.60
N THR A 141 19.52 16.04 16.66
CA THR A 141 20.19 14.77 16.95
C THR A 141 21.23 14.99 18.04
N ALA A 142 21.07 14.30 19.18
CA ALA A 142 22.03 14.36 20.26
C ALA A 142 23.28 13.55 19.88
N VAL A 143 24.44 14.19 20.02
CA VAL A 143 25.75 13.60 19.71
C VAL A 143 26.71 13.86 20.86
N ASP A 144 27.67 12.96 21.05
CA ASP A 144 28.78 13.10 21.98
C ASP A 144 30.10 13.20 21.20
N GLN A 145 31.09 13.85 21.78
CA GLN A 145 32.45 13.94 21.23
C GLN A 145 33.36 12.94 21.97
N GLN A 146 33.97 12.05 21.21
CA GLN A 146 34.95 11.09 21.71
C GLN A 146 36.31 11.36 21.03
N GLY A 147 37.12 12.24 21.63
CA GLY A 147 38.31 12.76 20.95
C GLY A 147 37.93 13.58 19.73
N SER A 148 38.44 13.20 18.56
CA SER A 148 38.11 13.83 17.26
C SER A 148 36.86 13.24 16.58
N THR A 149 36.26 12.22 17.16
CA THR A 149 35.12 11.51 16.57
C THR A 149 33.81 11.96 17.17
N THR A 150 32.81 12.25 16.32
CA THR A 150 31.44 12.52 16.74
C THR A 150 30.67 11.19 16.74
N ILE A 151 30.05 10.84 17.86
CA ILE A 151 29.26 9.62 17.99
C ILE A 151 27.80 9.95 18.30
N LEU A 152 26.91 9.04 17.93
CA LEU A 152 25.49 9.12 18.30
C LEU A 152 25.34 8.92 19.80
N SER A 153 24.83 9.95 20.49
CA SER A 153 24.66 9.92 21.95
C SER A 153 23.56 8.95 22.37
N GLN A 154 23.72 8.31 23.51
CA GLN A 154 22.64 7.56 24.16
C GLN A 154 21.45 8.45 24.53
N GLN A 155 21.69 9.73 24.80
CA GLN A 155 20.59 10.69 25.02
C GLN A 155 19.69 10.86 23.79
N ASN A 156 20.20 10.57 22.58
CA ASN A 156 19.38 10.59 21.39
C ASN A 156 18.24 9.55 21.44
N TYR A 157 18.46 8.43 22.12
CA TYR A 157 17.45 7.37 22.26
C TYR A 157 16.30 7.80 23.19
N ALA A 158 16.61 8.58 24.24
CA ALA A 158 15.63 9.11 25.17
C ALA A 158 14.65 10.11 24.53
N ARG A 159 15.04 10.77 23.43
CA ARG A 159 14.15 11.68 22.68
C ARG A 159 12.89 10.99 22.17
N TYR A 160 12.95 9.69 21.94
CA TYR A 160 11.82 8.89 21.46
C TYR A 160 10.95 8.33 22.60
N ALA A 161 11.30 8.56 23.87
CA ALA A 161 10.62 7.94 25.01
C ALA A 161 9.10 8.11 24.98
N ALA A 162 8.61 9.35 24.77
CA ALA A 162 7.18 9.62 24.73
C ALA A 162 6.47 8.92 23.53
N LEU A 163 7.11 8.80 22.38
CA LEU A 163 6.60 8.03 21.25
C LEU A 163 6.59 6.54 21.59
N MET A 164 7.63 6.05 22.27
CA MET A 164 7.71 4.63 22.65
C MET A 164 6.67 4.22 23.67
N GLU A 165 6.20 5.12 24.54
CA GLU A 165 5.02 4.86 25.42
C GLU A 165 3.78 4.55 24.57
N VAL A 166 3.53 5.36 23.52
CA VAL A 166 2.42 5.11 22.60
C VAL A 166 2.61 3.79 21.85
N VAL A 167 3.82 3.52 21.33
CA VAL A 167 4.09 2.26 20.60
C VAL A 167 3.85 1.04 21.50
N ARG A 168 4.23 1.10 22.78
CA ARG A 168 3.98 0.01 23.72
C ARG A 168 2.50 -0.22 24.00
N SER A 169 1.70 0.87 24.11
CA SER A 169 0.26 0.78 24.41
C SER A 169 -0.57 0.27 23.23
N VAL A 170 -0.10 0.41 21.99
CA VAL A 170 -0.85 -0.06 20.80
C VAL A 170 -1.03 -1.58 20.81
N ASP A 171 -2.29 -2.02 20.69
CA ASP A 171 -2.61 -3.40 20.35
C ASP A 171 -2.50 -3.61 18.82
N PRO A 172 -1.58 -4.48 18.35
CA PRO A 172 -1.40 -4.70 16.93
C PRO A 172 -2.61 -5.31 16.21
N LYS A 173 -3.45 -6.08 16.93
CA LYS A 173 -4.68 -6.64 16.35
C LYS A 173 -5.75 -5.56 16.17
N ALA A 174 -5.91 -4.68 17.14
CA ALA A 174 -6.82 -3.54 17.01
C ALA A 174 -6.37 -2.59 15.91
N LEU A 175 -5.05 -2.35 15.78
CA LEU A 175 -4.49 -1.58 14.67
C LEU A 175 -4.76 -2.25 13.30
N ALA A 176 -4.64 -3.57 13.21
CA ALA A 176 -4.95 -4.32 12.00
C ALA A 176 -6.45 -4.22 11.63
N ALA A 177 -7.34 -4.24 12.61
CA ALA A 177 -8.77 -4.05 12.36
C ALA A 177 -9.08 -2.65 11.79
N ILE A 178 -8.46 -1.60 12.33
CA ILE A 178 -8.57 -0.23 11.79
C ILE A 178 -8.00 -0.17 10.37
N TYR A 179 -6.83 -0.77 10.14
CA TYR A 179 -6.18 -0.85 8.84
C TYR A 179 -7.09 -1.52 7.80
N PHE A 180 -7.68 -2.66 8.11
CA PHE A 180 -8.58 -3.37 7.21
C PHE A 180 -9.85 -2.57 6.90
N ARG A 181 -10.46 -1.96 7.92
CA ARG A 181 -11.62 -1.09 7.73
C ARG A 181 -11.34 0.05 6.75
N LEU A 182 -10.16 0.66 6.85
CA LEU A 182 -9.76 1.79 6.02
C LEU A 182 -9.01 1.37 4.74
N TYR A 183 -8.84 0.07 4.51
CA TYR A 183 -8.03 -0.47 3.42
C TYR A 183 -8.38 0.09 2.02
N PRO A 184 -9.66 0.23 1.64
CA PRO A 184 -10.00 0.81 0.33
C PRO A 184 -9.39 2.20 0.10
N LEU A 185 -9.27 3.01 1.15
CA LEU A 185 -8.66 4.35 1.07
C LEU A 185 -7.13 4.27 0.93
N PHE A 186 -6.48 3.33 1.61
CA PHE A 186 -5.05 3.08 1.45
C PHE A 186 -4.72 2.59 0.04
N GLN A 187 -5.51 1.65 -0.49
CA GLN A 187 -5.35 1.14 -1.84
C GLN A 187 -5.53 2.25 -2.88
N GLN A 188 -6.59 3.05 -2.77
CA GLN A 188 -6.83 4.20 -3.63
C GLN A 188 -5.68 5.22 -3.59
N ALA A 189 -5.17 5.52 -2.38
CA ALA A 189 -4.03 6.44 -2.24
C ALA A 189 -2.75 5.89 -2.88
N TYR A 190 -2.54 4.56 -2.83
CA TYR A 190 -1.41 3.90 -3.45
C TYR A 190 -1.48 3.91 -4.97
N GLU A 191 -2.66 3.68 -5.53
CA GLU A 191 -2.91 3.82 -6.97
C GLU A 191 -2.68 5.25 -7.45
N ASN A 192 -3.18 6.24 -6.70
CA ASN A 192 -2.97 7.67 -6.96
C ASN A 192 -1.50 8.10 -6.85
N LEU A 193 -0.67 7.35 -6.10
CA LEU A 193 0.77 7.58 -5.99
C LEU A 193 1.53 7.13 -7.25
N GLY A 194 0.84 6.49 -8.20
CA GLY A 194 1.41 6.06 -9.48
C GLY A 194 1.64 4.54 -9.58
N TYR A 195 0.95 3.75 -8.79
CA TYR A 195 1.02 2.29 -8.81
C TYR A 195 -0.32 1.62 -9.20
N PRO A 196 -0.90 1.94 -10.37
CA PRO A 196 -2.14 1.32 -10.80
C PRO A 196 -1.95 -0.21 -10.92
N GLY A 197 -2.90 -0.97 -10.41
CA GLY A 197 -2.86 -2.43 -10.46
C GLY A 197 -1.87 -3.10 -9.51
N LYS A 198 -1.21 -2.35 -8.62
CA LYS A 198 -0.39 -2.91 -7.53
C LYS A 198 -1.17 -2.92 -6.22
N TYR A 199 -0.88 -3.91 -5.40
CA TYR A 199 -1.61 -4.15 -4.15
C TYR A 199 -0.88 -3.51 -2.97
N PHE A 200 -1.56 -2.62 -2.23
CA PHE A 200 -0.92 -1.87 -1.15
C PHE A 200 -0.51 -2.76 0.03
N ASN A 201 -1.26 -3.84 0.33
CA ASN A 201 -0.89 -4.74 1.43
C ASN A 201 0.44 -5.45 1.15
N ASP A 202 0.73 -5.83 -0.10
CA ASP A 202 2.05 -6.37 -0.47
C ASP A 202 3.16 -5.37 -0.20
N ARG A 203 2.92 -4.07 -0.49
CA ARG A 203 3.89 -3.01 -0.19
C ARG A 203 4.06 -2.78 1.30
N MET A 204 2.98 -2.83 2.08
CA MET A 204 3.01 -2.75 3.54
C MET A 204 3.87 -3.89 4.13
N VAL A 205 3.63 -5.13 3.72
CA VAL A 205 4.41 -6.29 4.17
C VAL A 205 5.88 -6.13 3.78
N GLN A 206 6.18 -5.73 2.56
CA GLN A 206 7.56 -5.46 2.11
C GLN A 206 8.26 -4.39 2.97
N ALA A 207 7.54 -3.31 3.32
CA ALA A 207 8.09 -2.26 4.18
C ALA A 207 8.37 -2.78 5.60
N ILE A 208 7.46 -3.57 6.16
CA ILE A 208 7.65 -4.22 7.47
C ILE A 208 8.86 -5.15 7.42
N ASP A 209 8.96 -6.02 6.42
CA ASP A 209 10.08 -6.96 6.26
C ASP A 209 11.42 -6.23 6.16
N SER A 210 11.44 -5.11 5.42
CA SER A 210 12.63 -4.23 5.37
C SER A 210 13.01 -3.68 6.74
N LEU A 211 12.04 -3.26 7.57
CA LEU A 211 12.30 -2.78 8.92
C LEU A 211 12.76 -3.89 9.86
N LEU A 212 12.17 -5.07 9.77
CA LEU A 212 12.56 -6.24 10.56
C LEU A 212 14.01 -6.69 10.26
N ALA A 213 14.46 -6.51 9.02
CA ALA A 213 15.83 -6.79 8.59
C ALA A 213 16.87 -5.76 9.06
N THR A 214 16.48 -4.76 9.88
CA THR A 214 17.44 -3.79 10.44
C THR A 214 18.52 -4.51 11.24
N PRO A 215 19.82 -4.31 10.94
CA PRO A 215 20.89 -4.95 11.69
C PRO A 215 20.95 -4.42 13.13
N ASP A 216 21.34 -5.30 14.05
CA ASP A 216 21.61 -4.91 15.43
C ASP A 216 23.04 -4.38 15.53
N VAL A 217 23.17 -3.06 15.61
CA VAL A 217 24.44 -2.37 15.70
C VAL A 217 24.87 -2.33 17.16
N GLN A 218 26.04 -2.90 17.47
CA GLN A 218 26.65 -2.89 18.80
C GLN A 218 27.75 -1.83 18.88
N GLY A 219 27.91 -1.22 20.05
CA GLY A 219 28.95 -0.22 20.33
C GLY A 219 28.58 1.20 19.86
N PRO A 220 29.55 2.10 19.92
CA PRO A 220 29.36 3.50 19.49
C PRO A 220 29.14 3.57 17.99
N ILE A 221 28.26 4.49 17.58
CA ILE A 221 27.94 4.74 16.17
C ILE A 221 28.57 6.05 15.75
N ASP A 222 29.60 5.99 14.95
CA ASP A 222 30.31 7.15 14.44
C ASP A 222 29.46 7.91 13.42
N LEU A 223 29.46 9.24 13.54
CA LEU A 223 28.74 10.15 12.67
C LEU A 223 29.70 11.13 11.99
N VAL A 224 29.35 11.50 10.77
CA VAL A 224 29.96 12.58 10.01
C VAL A 224 28.91 13.61 9.64
N ARG A 225 29.32 14.86 9.47
CA ARG A 225 28.42 15.95 9.06
C ARG A 225 28.92 16.63 7.78
N PRO A 226 28.79 15.96 6.62
CA PRO A 226 29.32 16.51 5.36
C PRO A 226 28.56 17.75 4.88
N LYS A 227 27.31 17.93 5.32
CA LYS A 227 26.45 19.09 5.02
C LYS A 227 25.68 19.50 6.29
N VAL A 228 24.36 19.61 6.19
CA VAL A 228 23.49 20.04 7.28
C VAL A 228 23.16 18.91 8.26
N PHE A 229 23.00 17.68 7.74
CA PHE A 229 22.54 16.55 8.54
C PHE A 229 23.67 15.55 8.82
N TYR A 230 23.60 14.93 10.01
CA TYR A 230 24.48 13.84 10.38
C TYR A 230 24.18 12.60 9.53
N GLN A 231 25.25 11.95 9.08
CA GLN A 231 25.25 10.67 8.38
C GLN A 231 26.06 9.66 9.19
N PHE A 232 25.83 8.37 9.00
CA PHE A 232 26.70 7.35 9.56
C PHE A 232 28.06 7.41 8.88
N ALA A 233 29.13 7.36 9.65
CA ALA A 233 30.50 7.30 9.13
C ALA A 233 30.78 5.97 8.40
N ASP A 234 30.17 4.87 8.88
CA ASP A 234 30.22 3.58 8.17
C ASP A 234 29.36 3.63 6.90
N PRO A 235 29.98 3.51 5.69
CA PRO A 235 29.25 3.53 4.44
C PRO A 235 28.20 2.41 4.33
N ARG A 236 28.40 1.26 5.00
CA ARG A 236 27.43 0.15 4.99
C ARG A 236 26.16 0.53 5.72
N LEU A 237 26.28 1.23 6.87
CA LEU A 237 25.12 1.73 7.61
C LEU A 237 24.43 2.88 6.85
N GLU A 238 25.20 3.78 6.22
CA GLU A 238 24.62 4.88 5.46
C GLU A 238 23.93 4.41 4.16
N ALA A 239 24.35 3.28 3.60
CA ALA A 239 23.71 2.67 2.43
C ALA A 239 22.36 1.99 2.73
N LEU A 240 22.04 1.73 4.00
CA LEU A 240 20.80 1.09 4.42
C LEU A 240 19.55 1.88 4.00
N PRO A 241 18.40 1.19 3.87
CA PRO A 241 17.10 1.84 3.71
C PRO A 241 16.82 2.88 4.80
N ALA A 242 16.06 3.90 4.45
CA ALA A 242 15.78 5.02 5.36
C ALA A 242 15.07 4.58 6.65
N GLY A 243 14.16 3.61 6.56
CA GLY A 243 13.49 3.04 7.73
C GLY A 243 14.47 2.33 8.67
N GLN A 244 15.43 1.57 8.13
CA GLN A 244 16.46 0.90 8.93
C GLN A 244 17.39 1.92 9.60
N LYS A 245 17.82 2.95 8.87
CA LYS A 245 18.61 4.05 9.45
C LYS A 245 17.89 4.77 10.59
N LEU A 246 16.57 4.95 10.46
CA LEU A 246 15.75 5.51 11.54
C LEU A 246 15.77 4.61 12.78
N LEU A 247 15.53 3.30 12.64
CA LEU A 247 15.55 2.36 13.77
C LEU A 247 16.90 2.32 14.47
N ILE A 248 18.01 2.36 13.72
CA ILE A 248 19.36 2.44 14.30
C ILE A 248 19.52 3.72 15.13
N ARG A 249 19.05 4.89 14.63
CA ARG A 249 19.09 6.15 15.35
C ARG A 249 18.22 6.20 16.60
N MET A 250 17.15 5.40 16.64
CA MET A 250 16.29 5.26 17.83
C MET A 250 16.94 4.42 18.93
N GLY A 251 17.98 3.69 18.63
CA GLY A 251 18.71 2.83 19.56
C GLY A 251 18.16 1.41 19.65
N PRO A 252 18.98 0.45 20.11
CA PRO A 252 18.67 -0.98 20.03
C PRO A 252 17.42 -1.37 20.84
N GLN A 253 17.21 -0.79 22.01
CA GLN A 253 16.04 -1.09 22.84
C GLN A 253 14.73 -0.63 22.19
N ASN A 254 14.68 0.60 21.67
CA ASN A 254 13.51 1.13 20.97
C ASN A 254 13.25 0.34 19.67
N ALA A 255 14.31 0.05 18.90
CA ALA A 255 14.23 -0.76 17.71
C ALA A 255 13.68 -2.16 18.00
N GLY A 256 14.09 -2.82 19.09
CA GLY A 256 13.58 -4.14 19.50
C GLY A 256 12.08 -4.12 19.77
N ILE A 257 11.58 -3.11 20.50
CA ILE A 257 10.14 -2.95 20.78
C ILE A 257 9.36 -2.73 19.49
N ILE A 258 9.87 -1.86 18.59
CA ILE A 258 9.22 -1.61 17.30
C ILE A 258 9.20 -2.87 16.44
N LYS A 259 10.32 -3.60 16.33
CA LYS A 259 10.38 -4.87 15.59
C LYS A 259 9.37 -5.87 16.13
N GLN A 260 9.23 -6.02 17.44
CA GLN A 260 8.23 -6.91 18.04
C GLN A 260 6.80 -6.53 17.66
N LYS A 261 6.45 -5.22 17.74
CA LYS A 261 5.11 -4.74 17.35
C LYS A 261 4.86 -4.93 15.85
N LEU A 262 5.88 -4.71 15.02
CA LEU A 262 5.80 -4.93 13.58
C LEU A 262 5.60 -6.41 13.22
N GLN A 263 6.27 -7.34 13.91
CA GLN A 263 6.05 -8.79 13.73
C GLN A 263 4.60 -9.18 14.04
N GLN A 264 4.05 -8.66 15.14
CA GLN A 264 2.66 -8.93 15.53
C GLN A 264 1.66 -8.32 14.53
N PHE A 265 1.91 -7.10 14.09
CA PHE A 265 1.07 -6.44 13.09
C PHE A 265 1.16 -7.15 11.73
N ARG A 266 2.37 -7.52 11.28
CA ARG A 266 2.59 -8.32 10.08
C ARG A 266 1.78 -9.62 10.12
N ALA A 267 1.88 -10.36 11.22
CA ALA A 267 1.12 -11.60 11.40
C ALA A 267 -0.38 -11.35 11.29
N ALA A 268 -0.89 -10.24 11.87
CA ALA A 268 -2.31 -9.90 11.82
C ALA A 268 -2.79 -9.56 10.40
N ILE A 269 -1.98 -8.82 9.61
CA ILE A 269 -2.39 -8.40 8.25
C ILE A 269 -2.13 -9.46 7.17
N THR A 270 -1.36 -10.53 7.48
CA THR A 270 -1.11 -11.66 6.58
C THR A 270 -1.84 -12.94 7.01
N ALA A 271 -2.56 -12.91 8.15
CA ALA A 271 -3.35 -14.04 8.59
C ALA A 271 -4.43 -14.37 7.57
N GLN A 272 -4.28 -15.51 6.90
CA GLN A 272 -5.37 -16.04 6.10
C GLN A 272 -6.46 -16.55 7.06
N PRO A 273 -7.74 -16.29 6.79
CA PRO A 273 -8.80 -16.98 7.53
C PRO A 273 -8.58 -18.48 7.38
N PRO A 274 -8.91 -19.28 8.40
CA PRO A 274 -8.86 -20.73 8.27
C PRO A 274 -9.62 -21.10 7.00
N GLN A 275 -8.96 -21.68 6.02
CA GLN A 275 -9.64 -22.27 4.89
C GLN A 275 -10.52 -23.36 5.49
N MET A 276 -11.84 -23.11 5.54
CA MET A 276 -12.78 -24.21 5.76
C MET A 276 -12.54 -25.16 4.61
N SER A 277 -11.86 -26.27 4.90
CA SER A 277 -11.78 -27.38 3.95
C SER A 277 -13.21 -27.62 3.48
N PRO A 278 -13.48 -27.65 2.17
CA PRO A 278 -14.81 -27.99 1.71
C PRO A 278 -15.17 -29.31 2.40
N ALA A 279 -16.33 -29.31 3.09
CA ALA A 279 -16.84 -30.53 3.67
C ALA A 279 -16.74 -31.62 2.62
N PRO A 280 -16.30 -32.85 2.97
CA PRO A 280 -16.24 -33.93 2.01
C PRO A 280 -17.57 -33.97 1.28
N GLN A 281 -17.58 -33.66 -0.02
CA GLN A 281 -18.77 -33.83 -0.83
C GLN A 281 -19.14 -35.31 -0.71
N ALA A 282 -20.32 -35.58 -0.11
CA ALA A 282 -20.87 -36.91 -0.11
C ALA A 282 -20.83 -37.41 -1.54
N ALA A 283 -20.12 -38.50 -1.76
CA ALA A 283 -20.05 -39.12 -3.09
C ALA A 283 -21.48 -39.34 -3.58
N PRO A 284 -21.77 -39.03 -4.86
CA PRO A 284 -23.09 -39.29 -5.39
C PRO A 284 -23.41 -40.79 -5.22
N PRO A 285 -24.66 -41.16 -4.86
CA PRO A 285 -25.04 -42.54 -4.70
C PRO A 285 -24.77 -43.31 -6.01
N GLN A 286 -23.96 -44.33 -5.94
CA GLN A 286 -23.71 -45.20 -7.07
C GLN A 286 -25.01 -45.89 -7.44
N PRO A 287 -25.39 -45.96 -8.73
CA PRO A 287 -26.58 -46.69 -9.16
C PRO A 287 -26.39 -48.17 -8.84
N GLY A 288 -27.31 -48.69 -8.02
CA GLY A 288 -27.31 -50.07 -7.57
C GLY A 288 -27.24 -51.05 -8.70
N ASN A 289 -26.35 -52.02 -8.60
CA ASN A 289 -26.24 -53.18 -9.47
C ASN A 289 -27.37 -54.18 -9.09
N PRO A 290 -28.37 -54.47 -9.96
CA PRO A 290 -29.39 -55.45 -9.68
C PRO A 290 -28.89 -56.85 -10.04
N GLY A 291 -28.39 -57.61 -9.08
CA GLY A 291 -28.07 -58.98 -9.38
C GLY A 291 -27.21 -59.70 -8.37
N ALA A 292 -27.79 -60.17 -7.27
CA ALA A 292 -27.39 -61.43 -6.62
C ALA A 292 -28.44 -61.80 -5.55
N GLN A 293 -29.34 -62.66 -5.94
CA GLN A 293 -30.19 -63.41 -5.00
C GLN A 293 -29.40 -64.58 -4.40
N GLY A 294 -29.60 -64.85 -3.15
CA GLY A 294 -29.49 -66.21 -2.62
C GLY A 294 -28.39 -66.44 -1.61
N SER A 295 -28.69 -66.55 -0.35
CA SER A 295 -28.89 -67.77 0.40
C SER A 295 -28.74 -67.52 1.92
N SER A 296 -29.73 -67.99 2.59
CA SER A 296 -29.96 -68.32 3.98
C SER A 296 -28.71 -68.85 4.74
N GLY A 297 -28.55 -68.40 5.98
CA GLY A 297 -27.62 -69.03 6.91
C GLY A 297 -27.59 -68.32 8.27
N ALA A 298 -28.54 -68.66 9.13
CA ALA A 298 -28.56 -68.28 10.53
C ALA A 298 -27.35 -68.89 11.28
N GLN A 299 -26.65 -68.04 12.05
CA GLN A 299 -25.99 -68.51 13.29
C GLN A 299 -25.79 -67.36 14.24
N ALA A 300 -26.48 -67.45 15.36
CA ALA A 300 -26.34 -66.65 16.59
C ALA A 300 -25.08 -67.14 17.34
N SER A 301 -24.32 -66.21 17.89
CA SER A 301 -23.42 -66.46 19.03
C SER A 301 -22.99 -65.16 19.68
N PRO A 302 -22.54 -65.17 20.95
CA PRO A 302 -23.17 -64.40 21.99
C PRO A 302 -22.26 -63.25 22.50
N LEU A 303 -22.89 -62.35 23.25
CA LEU A 303 -22.30 -61.26 24.02
C LEU A 303 -21.25 -61.71 25.03
N PRO A 304 -20.14 -61.04 25.27
CA PRO A 304 -19.37 -61.13 26.49
C PRO A 304 -19.82 -60.05 27.48
N GLN A 305 -20.07 -60.50 28.69
CA GLN A 305 -20.46 -59.78 29.89
C GLN A 305 -19.31 -58.91 30.44
N GLY A 306 -19.73 -57.91 31.18
CA GLY A 306 -19.07 -56.84 31.84
C GLY A 306 -17.80 -57.13 32.63
N THR A 307 -16.98 -56.08 32.70
CA THR A 307 -15.95 -55.96 33.75
C THR A 307 -16.19 -54.69 34.52
N GLN A 308 -16.30 -54.83 35.83
CA GLN A 308 -16.61 -53.84 36.84
C GLN A 308 -15.52 -52.77 36.94
N ALA A 309 -15.96 -51.51 37.06
CA ALA A 309 -15.14 -50.38 37.41
C ALA A 309 -14.71 -50.39 38.88
N THR A 310 -13.44 -50.21 39.15
CA THR A 310 -12.89 -49.95 40.49
C THR A 310 -12.83 -48.45 40.72
N PRO A 311 -13.22 -47.90 41.89
CA PRO A 311 -13.22 -46.49 42.16
C PRO A 311 -11.82 -45.93 42.42
N ALA A 312 -11.51 -44.80 41.80
CA ALA A 312 -10.27 -44.04 41.98
C ALA A 312 -10.25 -43.33 43.35
N GLY A 313 -9.13 -43.41 44.03
CA GLY A 313 -8.85 -42.74 45.31
C GLY A 313 -8.54 -41.23 45.11
N PRO A 314 -8.57 -40.47 46.24
CA PRO A 314 -8.48 -38.99 46.16
C PRO A 314 -7.04 -38.52 45.88
N PRO A 315 -6.91 -37.27 45.33
CA PRO A 315 -5.60 -36.71 44.94
C PRO A 315 -4.80 -36.25 46.17
N PRO A 316 -3.46 -36.19 46.08
CA PRO A 316 -2.59 -35.77 47.20
C PRO A 316 -2.67 -34.24 47.37
N GLN A 317 -2.73 -33.79 48.64
CA GLN A 317 -2.68 -32.40 49.06
C GLN A 317 -1.27 -31.87 48.94
N THR A 318 -1.12 -30.75 48.24
CA THR A 318 0.11 -29.98 48.12
C THR A 318 0.25 -29.07 49.34
N GLU A 319 1.27 -29.31 50.12
CA GLU A 319 1.66 -28.54 51.32
C GLU A 319 2.26 -27.17 50.89
N ALA A 320 1.76 -26.10 51.52
CA ALA A 320 2.25 -24.73 51.28
C ALA A 320 3.58 -24.47 52.00
N PRO A 321 4.55 -23.73 51.41
CA PRO A 321 5.77 -23.35 52.12
C PRO A 321 5.55 -22.21 53.11
N ARG A 322 6.14 -22.37 54.33
CA ARG A 322 6.19 -21.35 55.40
C ARG A 322 7.19 -20.23 55.06
N PRO A 323 6.92 -19.00 55.48
CA PRO A 323 7.88 -17.90 55.31
C PRO A 323 9.05 -18.00 56.33
N PRO A 324 10.23 -17.49 55.99
CA PRO A 324 11.37 -17.43 56.90
C PRO A 324 11.23 -16.29 57.90
N LEU A 325 11.84 -16.49 59.07
CA LEU A 325 12.02 -15.56 60.21
C LEU A 325 12.92 -14.40 59.83
#